data_ea2f8c2e807de8306ec04630f4b5e38a
#
_entry.id   ea2f8c2e807de8306ec04630f4b5e38a
#
_cell.length_a   1.000
_cell.length_b   1.000
_cell.length_c   1.000
_cell.angle_alpha   90.00
_cell.angle_beta   90.00
_cell.angle_gamma   90.00
#
_symmetry.space_group_name_H-M   'P 1'
#
loop_
_entity.id
_entity.type
_entity.pdbx_description
1 polymer ?
#
loop_
_entity_poly.entity_id
_entity_poly.type
_entity_poly.pdbx_seq_one_letter_code
_entity_poly.pdbx_strand_id
1 'polypeptide(L)'
;MERELSKDILRDEHNSDIEKFECEKHEDIYTFLNEKAIIYQASGVANTTLYYDDKDNLVGFYTLFNDHIEISKNKIRSYRLPSNLTFFPSVRLHYFATDSRYQEQGIGTFMLGDIFRNCLSLSTFSGCTFINLQAKQDAIEWYEKRGFEPIGSLSRGLQDMILPIRKLIKPL
;
A
#
# COMPACT_ATOMS: atom_id res chain seq x y z
N MET A 1 23.50 -5.55 9.10
CA MET A 1 22.69 -5.45 10.32
C MET A 1 21.26 -5.15 9.89
N GLU A 2 20.36 -6.11 10.02
CA GLU A 2 18.93 -5.87 9.74
C GLU A 2 18.45 -4.87 10.79
N ARG A 3 17.87 -3.76 10.32
CA ARG A 3 17.20 -2.81 11.22
C ARG A 3 15.95 -3.48 11.75
N GLU A 4 15.82 -3.54 13.03
CA GLU A 4 14.60 -3.97 13.68
C GLU A 4 13.60 -2.83 13.64
N LEU A 5 12.55 -2.97 12.82
CA LEU A 5 11.45 -2.02 12.77
C LEU A 5 10.31 -2.57 13.62
N SER A 6 9.80 -1.74 14.51
CA SER A 6 8.54 -2.00 15.20
C SER A 6 7.38 -1.40 14.42
N LYS A 7 6.16 -1.90 14.66
CA LYS A 7 4.95 -1.36 14.04
C LYS A 7 3.80 -1.27 15.03
N ASP A 8 2.95 -0.27 14.85
CA ASP A 8 1.70 -0.12 15.61
C ASP A 8 0.57 0.35 14.68
N ILE A 9 -0.65 0.06 15.09
CA ILE A 9 -1.86 0.59 14.45
C ILE A 9 -2.07 2.02 14.92
N LEU A 10 -2.40 2.90 13.99
CA LEU A 10 -2.64 4.31 14.28
C LEU A 10 -3.68 4.52 15.39
N ARG A 11 -3.36 5.37 16.37
CA ARG A 11 -4.22 5.83 17.46
C ARG A 11 -3.95 7.31 17.76
N ASP A 12 -4.84 7.95 18.52
CA ASP A 12 -4.69 9.36 18.90
C ASP A 12 -3.38 9.68 19.62
N GLU A 13 -2.82 8.71 20.36
CA GLU A 13 -1.54 8.85 21.06
C GLU A 13 -0.34 9.08 20.15
N HIS A 14 -0.46 8.76 18.85
CA HIS A 14 0.62 8.93 17.86
C HIS A 14 0.69 10.33 17.24
N ASN A 15 -0.19 11.27 17.62
CA ASN A 15 -0.25 12.60 17.01
C ASN A 15 1.09 13.34 17.08
N SER A 16 1.80 13.26 18.22
CA SER A 16 3.11 13.92 18.37
C SER A 16 4.20 13.34 17.45
N ASP A 17 4.10 12.09 17.06
CA ASP A 17 5.04 11.45 16.15
C ASP A 17 4.71 11.82 14.70
N ILE A 18 3.41 11.90 14.39
CA ILE A 18 2.92 12.31 13.07
C ILE A 18 3.32 13.75 12.76
N GLU A 19 3.26 14.66 13.73
CA GLU A 19 3.70 16.06 13.58
C GLU A 19 5.17 16.18 13.17
N LYS A 20 6.01 15.20 13.52
CA LYS A 20 7.43 15.16 13.18
C LYS A 20 7.73 14.45 11.87
N PHE A 21 6.73 13.79 11.27
CA PHE A 21 6.89 13.05 10.02
C PHE A 21 7.09 14.00 8.84
N GLU A 22 8.11 13.76 8.03
CA GLU A 22 8.47 14.60 6.89
C GLU A 22 8.19 13.89 5.56
N CYS A 23 7.41 14.55 4.70
CA CYS A 23 7.13 14.10 3.35
C CYS A 23 7.29 15.26 2.35
N GLU A 24 8.53 15.69 2.12
CA GLU A 24 8.87 16.92 1.41
C GLU A 24 8.30 17.02 -0.01
N LYS A 25 8.25 15.92 -0.74
CA LYS A 25 7.81 15.92 -2.14
C LYS A 25 6.28 15.84 -2.32
N HIS A 26 5.55 15.41 -1.30
CA HIS A 26 4.15 15.04 -1.40
C HIS A 26 3.37 15.46 -0.17
N GLU A 27 3.06 16.74 -0.08
CA GLU A 27 2.30 17.34 1.02
C GLU A 27 0.93 16.68 1.26
N ASP A 28 0.29 16.20 0.19
CA ASP A 28 -0.99 15.49 0.26
C ASP A 28 -0.90 14.20 1.08
N ILE A 29 0.25 13.53 1.09
CA ILE A 29 0.49 12.32 1.89
C ILE A 29 0.56 12.70 3.38
N TYR A 30 1.30 13.75 3.72
CA TYR A 30 1.37 14.25 5.09
C TYR A 30 -0.01 14.73 5.57
N THR A 31 -0.70 15.51 4.77
CA THR A 31 -2.05 16.01 5.08
C THR A 31 -3.02 14.86 5.34
N PHE A 32 -2.95 13.79 4.55
CA PHE A 32 -3.77 12.60 4.80
C PHE A 32 -3.44 11.97 6.16
N LEU A 33 -2.17 11.73 6.44
CA LEU A 33 -1.74 11.09 7.69
C LEU A 33 -2.16 11.91 8.91
N ASN A 34 -1.94 13.23 8.85
CA ASN A 34 -2.19 14.14 9.98
C ASN A 34 -3.67 14.44 10.21
N GLU A 35 -4.49 14.54 9.15
CA GLU A 35 -5.85 15.05 9.27
C GLU A 35 -6.94 14.00 9.05
N LYS A 36 -6.67 12.95 8.24
CA LYS A 36 -7.71 12.04 7.75
C LYS A 36 -7.55 10.60 8.21
N ALA A 37 -6.32 10.14 8.37
CA ALA A 37 -6.05 8.73 8.62
C ALA A 37 -6.78 8.20 9.87
N ILE A 38 -6.76 8.95 10.97
CA ILE A 38 -7.45 8.56 12.21
C ILE A 38 -8.98 8.51 12.03
N ILE A 39 -9.54 9.44 11.27
CA ILE A 39 -10.98 9.48 10.97
C ILE A 39 -11.39 8.27 10.14
N TYR A 40 -10.60 7.91 9.13
CA TYR A 40 -10.83 6.75 8.27
C TYR A 40 -10.77 5.45 9.07
N GLN A 41 -9.83 5.36 10.00
CA GLN A 41 -9.69 4.18 10.87
C GLN A 41 -10.85 4.08 11.88
N ALA A 42 -11.21 5.16 12.54
CA ALA A 42 -12.32 5.18 13.49
C ALA A 42 -13.67 4.87 12.84
N SER A 43 -13.85 5.22 11.56
CA SER A 43 -15.08 4.93 10.80
C SER A 43 -15.06 3.56 10.10
N GLY A 44 -13.96 2.78 10.22
CA GLY A 44 -13.82 1.48 9.58
C GLY A 44 -13.60 1.55 8.05
N VAL A 45 -13.30 2.74 7.51
CA VAL A 45 -13.03 2.93 6.07
C VAL A 45 -11.67 2.36 5.68
N ALA A 46 -10.64 2.64 6.47
CA ALA A 46 -9.28 2.17 6.22
C ALA A 46 -8.50 2.00 7.52
N ASN A 47 -7.48 1.16 7.49
CA ASN A 47 -6.54 1.00 8.61
C ASN A 47 -5.15 1.52 8.21
N THR A 48 -4.53 2.24 9.14
CA THR A 48 -3.17 2.78 8.99
C THR A 48 -2.22 2.10 9.96
N THR A 49 -1.11 1.60 9.42
CA THR A 49 0.00 1.01 10.19
C THR A 49 1.18 1.96 10.15
N LEU A 50 1.72 2.28 11.31
CA LEU A 50 2.89 3.12 11.52
C LEU A 50 4.13 2.24 11.77
N TYR A 51 5.29 2.69 11.31
CA TYR A 51 6.57 1.98 11.50
C TYR A 51 7.58 2.88 12.21
N TYR A 52 8.26 2.31 13.18
CA TYR A 52 9.22 2.98 14.04
C TYR A 52 10.59 2.31 13.95
N ASP A 53 11.65 3.13 14.04
CA ASP A 53 13.01 2.63 14.19
C ASP A 53 13.31 2.21 15.65
N ASP A 54 14.54 1.78 15.91
CA ASP A 54 15.04 1.37 17.23
C ASP A 54 15.16 2.53 18.24
N LYS A 55 14.89 3.76 17.81
CA LYS A 55 14.87 4.97 18.63
C LYS A 55 13.48 5.59 18.78
N ASP A 56 12.46 4.82 18.45
CA ASP A 56 11.06 5.25 18.47
C ASP A 56 10.75 6.45 17.55
N ASN A 57 11.50 6.63 16.46
CA ASN A 57 11.15 7.61 15.43
C ASN A 57 10.19 7.00 14.43
N LEU A 58 9.12 7.71 14.09
CA LEU A 58 8.21 7.34 13.01
C LEU A 58 8.94 7.45 11.67
N VAL A 59 9.17 6.33 10.99
CA VAL A 59 9.98 6.27 9.78
C VAL A 59 9.18 5.96 8.51
N GLY A 60 7.94 5.51 8.67
CA GLY A 60 7.06 5.23 7.54
C GLY A 60 5.68 4.78 7.95
N PHE A 61 4.77 4.74 6.99
CA PHE A 61 3.41 4.24 7.20
C PHE A 61 2.79 3.72 5.91
N TYR A 62 1.74 2.93 6.07
CA TYR A 62 0.81 2.63 4.99
C TYR A 62 -0.64 2.61 5.47
N THR A 63 -1.55 2.81 4.53
CA THR A 63 -2.99 2.72 4.76
C THR A 63 -3.61 1.75 3.77
N LEU A 64 -4.38 0.79 4.26
CA LEU A 64 -5.07 -0.22 3.46
C LEU A 64 -6.58 -0.14 3.65
N PHE A 65 -7.33 -0.46 2.59
CA PHE A 65 -8.76 -0.76 2.66
C PHE A 65 -9.18 -1.83 1.64
N ASN A 66 -10.32 -2.45 1.89
CA ASN A 66 -10.92 -3.39 0.95
C ASN A 66 -11.50 -2.65 -0.25
N ASP A 67 -11.23 -3.15 -1.44
CA ASP A 67 -11.62 -2.53 -2.70
C ASP A 67 -12.08 -3.61 -3.69
N HIS A 68 -12.57 -3.20 -4.83
CA HIS A 68 -12.75 -4.03 -5.99
C HIS A 68 -12.30 -3.25 -7.22
N ILE A 69 -11.77 -3.95 -8.19
CA ILE A 69 -11.27 -3.33 -9.42
C ILE A 69 -11.87 -3.97 -10.65
N GLU A 70 -12.07 -3.15 -11.67
CA GLU A 70 -12.39 -3.57 -13.01
C GLU A 70 -11.10 -3.65 -13.85
N ILE A 71 -10.95 -4.71 -14.61
CA ILE A 71 -9.83 -4.89 -15.53
C ILE A 71 -10.32 -5.29 -16.92
N SER A 72 -9.50 -5.03 -17.94
CA SER A 72 -9.86 -5.34 -19.32
C SER A 72 -10.06 -6.83 -19.56
N LYS A 73 -10.88 -7.18 -20.54
CA LYS A 73 -11.10 -8.58 -20.96
C LYS A 73 -9.80 -9.30 -21.30
N ASN A 74 -8.82 -8.60 -21.87
CA ASN A 74 -7.51 -9.17 -22.18
C ASN A 74 -6.75 -9.53 -20.89
N LYS A 75 -6.79 -8.66 -19.87
CA LYS A 75 -6.18 -8.96 -18.56
C LYS A 75 -6.90 -10.12 -17.85
N ILE A 76 -8.24 -10.19 -17.91
CA ILE A 76 -9.00 -11.32 -17.36
C ILE A 76 -8.50 -12.63 -17.97
N ARG A 77 -8.35 -12.70 -19.30
CA ARG A 77 -7.82 -13.88 -20.01
C ARG A 77 -6.39 -14.20 -19.62
N SER A 78 -5.50 -13.19 -19.60
CA SER A 78 -4.08 -13.38 -19.30
C SER A 78 -3.86 -13.89 -17.87
N TYR A 79 -4.70 -13.46 -16.93
CA TYR A 79 -4.67 -13.94 -15.55
C TYR A 79 -5.50 -15.21 -15.32
N ARG A 80 -6.16 -15.75 -16.36
CA ARG A 80 -7.04 -16.94 -16.27
C ARG A 80 -8.10 -16.79 -15.18
N LEU A 81 -8.73 -15.63 -15.13
CA LEU A 81 -9.80 -15.32 -14.19
C LEU A 81 -11.17 -15.69 -14.78
N PRO A 82 -12.21 -15.84 -13.94
CA PRO A 82 -13.56 -16.11 -14.40
C PRO A 82 -14.05 -15.01 -15.36
N SER A 83 -14.45 -15.39 -16.59
CA SER A 83 -14.82 -14.46 -17.65
C SER A 83 -16.21 -13.82 -17.46
N ASN A 84 -17.02 -14.37 -16.56
CA ASN A 84 -18.34 -13.85 -16.21
C ASN A 84 -18.30 -12.74 -15.15
N LEU A 85 -17.14 -12.43 -14.61
CA LEU A 85 -16.95 -11.35 -13.64
C LEU A 85 -16.37 -10.12 -14.33
N THR A 86 -16.81 -8.96 -13.89
CA THR A 86 -16.30 -7.64 -14.33
C THR A 86 -15.41 -7.04 -13.25
N PHE A 87 -15.77 -7.25 -11.98
CA PHE A 87 -15.07 -6.73 -10.82
C PHE A 87 -14.41 -7.85 -10.04
N PHE A 88 -13.23 -7.57 -9.52
CA PHE A 88 -12.44 -8.53 -8.75
C PHE A 88 -12.09 -7.95 -7.39
N PRO A 89 -12.22 -8.75 -6.31
CA PRO A 89 -11.88 -8.30 -4.97
C PRO A 89 -10.40 -7.95 -4.87
N SER A 90 -10.09 -6.87 -4.19
CA SER A 90 -8.73 -6.39 -4.02
C SER A 90 -8.52 -5.72 -2.66
N VAL A 91 -7.28 -5.56 -2.28
CA VAL A 91 -6.85 -4.67 -1.21
C VAL A 91 -6.17 -3.46 -1.84
N ARG A 92 -6.63 -2.27 -1.50
CA ARG A 92 -6.03 -1.04 -1.97
C ARG A 92 -4.98 -0.53 -0.99
N LEU A 93 -3.78 -0.35 -1.50
CA LEU A 93 -2.74 0.46 -0.86
C LEU A 93 -3.06 1.92 -1.16
N HIS A 94 -3.72 2.58 -0.20
CA HIS A 94 -4.26 3.93 -0.38
C HIS A 94 -3.20 5.00 -0.24
N TYR A 95 -2.43 4.95 0.87
CA TYR A 95 -1.26 5.78 1.11
C TYR A 95 -0.09 4.92 1.56
N PHE A 96 1.10 5.33 1.17
CA PHE A 96 2.34 4.63 1.47
C PHE A 96 3.50 5.62 1.38
N ALA A 97 4.22 5.81 2.47
CA ALA A 97 5.37 6.70 2.47
C ALA A 97 6.42 6.29 3.50
N THR A 98 7.66 6.59 3.16
CA THR A 98 8.80 6.63 4.08
C THR A 98 9.12 8.09 4.36
N ASP A 99 9.38 8.44 5.60
CA ASP A 99 9.83 9.77 6.00
C ASP A 99 11.07 10.18 5.19
N SER A 100 11.09 11.42 4.72
CA SER A 100 12.10 11.93 3.78
C SER A 100 13.54 11.76 4.31
N ARG A 101 13.73 11.79 5.62
CA ARG A 101 15.04 11.59 6.29
C ARG A 101 15.53 10.15 6.28
N TYR A 102 14.63 9.18 6.02
CA TYR A 102 14.88 7.74 6.09
C TYR A 102 14.74 7.04 4.74
N GLN A 103 14.58 7.78 3.64
CA GLN A 103 14.50 7.22 2.30
C GLN A 103 15.80 6.51 1.89
N GLU A 104 15.70 5.63 0.89
CA GLU A 104 16.83 4.84 0.34
C GLU A 104 17.49 3.87 1.33
N GLN A 105 16.87 3.62 2.47
CA GLN A 105 17.38 2.73 3.53
C GLN A 105 16.64 1.38 3.60
N GLY A 106 15.86 1.03 2.57
CA GLY A 106 15.14 -0.23 2.48
C GLY A 106 13.80 -0.30 3.25
N ILE A 107 13.43 0.74 3.98
CA ILE A 107 12.19 0.79 4.80
C ILE A 107 10.95 0.57 3.93
N GLY A 108 10.83 1.26 2.80
CA GLY A 108 9.71 1.06 1.87
C GLY A 108 9.60 -0.38 1.38
N THR A 109 10.71 -1.03 1.07
CA THR A 109 10.72 -2.44 0.65
C THR A 109 10.29 -3.36 1.78
N PHE A 110 10.72 -3.10 3.02
CA PHE A 110 10.29 -3.84 4.21
C PHE A 110 8.78 -3.72 4.43
N MET A 111 8.24 -2.50 4.43
CA MET A 111 6.81 -2.24 4.60
C MET A 111 5.98 -2.91 3.50
N LEU A 112 6.43 -2.86 2.24
CA LEU A 112 5.72 -3.52 1.13
C LEU A 112 5.70 -5.05 1.30
N GLY A 113 6.80 -5.64 1.79
CA GLY A 113 6.85 -7.05 2.14
C GLY A 113 5.84 -7.44 3.23
N ASP A 114 5.63 -6.56 4.20
CA ASP A 114 4.61 -6.75 5.25
C ASP A 114 3.18 -6.66 4.68
N ILE A 115 2.93 -5.69 3.79
CA ILE A 115 1.66 -5.60 3.07
C ILE A 115 1.37 -6.89 2.30
N PHE A 116 2.36 -7.45 1.61
CA PHE A 116 2.22 -8.70 0.88
C PHE A 116 1.84 -9.87 1.80
N ARG A 117 2.49 -9.99 2.96
CA ARG A 117 2.16 -11.02 3.96
C ARG A 117 0.74 -10.87 4.48
N ASN A 118 0.31 -9.63 4.79
CA ASN A 118 -1.04 -9.35 5.26
C ASN A 118 -2.10 -9.69 4.20
N CYS A 119 -1.87 -9.33 2.94
CA CYS A 119 -2.79 -9.66 1.85
C CYS A 119 -2.86 -11.16 1.56
N LEU A 120 -1.72 -11.88 1.63
CA LEU A 120 -1.70 -13.33 1.53
C LEU A 120 -2.49 -13.98 2.67
N SER A 121 -2.32 -13.51 3.90
CA SER A 121 -3.08 -13.99 5.05
C SER A 121 -4.59 -13.75 4.86
N LEU A 122 -4.97 -12.55 4.44
CA LEU A 122 -6.36 -12.23 4.12
C LEU A 122 -6.94 -13.18 3.07
N SER A 123 -6.19 -13.50 2.03
CA SER A 123 -6.63 -14.36 0.93
C SER A 123 -6.94 -15.80 1.36
N THR A 124 -6.54 -16.22 2.56
CA THR A 124 -6.85 -17.56 3.09
C THR A 124 -8.27 -17.70 3.62
N PHE A 125 -8.94 -16.59 3.95
CA PHE A 125 -10.29 -16.61 4.51
C PHE A 125 -11.27 -15.65 3.80
N SER A 126 -10.78 -14.78 2.94
CA SER A 126 -11.60 -13.89 2.11
C SER A 126 -11.01 -13.77 0.71
N GLY A 127 -11.87 -13.63 -0.30
CA GLY A 127 -11.42 -13.43 -1.67
C GLY A 127 -10.56 -12.17 -1.80
N CYS A 128 -9.35 -12.32 -2.33
CA CYS A 128 -8.47 -11.22 -2.67
C CYS A 128 -7.68 -11.60 -3.93
N THR A 129 -8.05 -11.00 -5.06
CA THR A 129 -7.42 -11.31 -6.35
C THR A 129 -6.19 -10.46 -6.59
N PHE A 130 -6.25 -9.18 -6.16
CA PHE A 130 -5.22 -8.20 -6.44
C PHE A 130 -4.88 -7.34 -5.22
N ILE A 131 -3.66 -6.83 -5.21
CA ILE A 131 -3.32 -5.59 -4.52
C ILE A 131 -3.33 -4.49 -5.58
N ASN A 132 -4.04 -3.40 -5.34
CA ASN A 132 -4.10 -2.26 -6.26
C ASN A 132 -3.66 -0.97 -5.58
N LEU A 133 -3.19 -0.04 -6.37
CA LEU A 133 -2.77 1.28 -5.91
C LEU A 133 -2.83 2.31 -7.04
N GLN A 134 -2.72 3.58 -6.68
CA GLN A 134 -2.45 4.67 -7.60
C GLN A 134 -1.04 5.21 -7.32
N ALA A 135 -0.13 4.98 -8.27
CA ALA A 135 1.24 5.46 -8.16
C ALA A 135 1.35 6.89 -8.67
N LYS A 136 2.03 7.75 -7.92
CA LYS A 136 2.53 9.02 -8.44
C LYS A 136 3.57 8.76 -9.52
N GLN A 137 3.72 9.67 -10.47
CA GLN A 137 4.59 9.48 -11.63
C GLN A 137 6.03 9.11 -11.27
N ASP A 138 6.57 9.70 -10.22
CA ASP A 138 7.93 9.42 -9.72
C ASP A 138 8.07 8.08 -8.99
N ALA A 139 6.97 7.41 -8.66
CA ALA A 139 6.95 6.12 -7.97
C ALA A 139 6.62 4.92 -8.89
N ILE A 140 6.17 5.14 -10.12
CA ILE A 140 5.72 4.08 -11.04
C ILE A 140 6.80 3.00 -11.20
N GLU A 141 8.02 3.40 -11.58
CA GLU A 141 9.13 2.48 -11.80
C GLU A 141 9.49 1.67 -10.53
N TRP A 142 9.37 2.30 -9.36
CA TRP A 142 9.62 1.63 -8.09
C TRP A 142 8.64 0.48 -7.85
N TYR A 143 7.36 0.67 -8.18
CA TYR A 143 6.34 -0.36 -8.07
C TYR A 143 6.47 -1.44 -9.17
N GLU A 144 6.80 -1.06 -10.41
CA GLU A 144 7.05 -2.01 -11.51
C GLU A 144 8.17 -2.99 -11.16
N LYS A 145 9.28 -2.50 -10.61
CA LYS A 145 10.40 -3.34 -10.13
C LYS A 145 9.99 -4.34 -9.03
N ARG A 146 8.83 -4.13 -8.41
CA ARG A 146 8.26 -4.99 -7.35
C ARG A 146 7.08 -5.83 -7.81
N GLY A 147 6.88 -5.90 -9.14
CA GLY A 147 5.94 -6.79 -9.79
C GLY A 147 4.54 -6.21 -10.02
N PHE A 148 4.31 -4.95 -9.70
CA PHE A 148 3.08 -4.26 -10.09
C PHE A 148 3.07 -3.97 -11.58
N GLU A 149 1.88 -4.02 -12.17
CA GLU A 149 1.66 -3.73 -13.58
C GLU A 149 0.69 -2.54 -13.71
N PRO A 150 0.96 -1.59 -14.62
CA PRO A 150 0.03 -0.51 -14.87
C PRO A 150 -1.25 -1.03 -15.55
N ILE A 151 -2.37 -0.43 -15.20
CA ILE A 151 -3.66 -0.61 -15.88
C ILE A 151 -4.24 0.74 -16.28
N GLY A 152 -4.90 0.78 -17.44
CA GLY A 152 -5.41 2.03 -17.97
C GLY A 152 -4.30 3.01 -18.34
N SER A 153 -4.67 4.27 -18.47
CA SER A 153 -3.77 5.37 -18.83
C SER A 153 -3.45 6.23 -17.62
N LEU A 154 -2.27 6.84 -17.65
CA LEU A 154 -1.89 7.87 -16.69
C LEU A 154 -2.94 9.00 -16.71
N SER A 155 -3.50 9.34 -15.55
CA SER A 155 -4.50 10.38 -15.40
C SER A 155 -4.17 11.27 -14.21
N ARG A 156 -4.14 12.58 -14.43
CA ARG A 156 -3.86 13.59 -13.39
C ARG A 156 -2.57 13.31 -12.59
N GLY A 157 -1.53 12.79 -13.26
CA GLY A 157 -0.26 12.44 -12.64
C GLY A 157 -0.27 11.15 -11.80
N LEU A 158 -1.36 10.36 -11.89
CA LEU A 158 -1.52 9.09 -11.19
C LEU A 158 -1.71 7.93 -12.17
N GLN A 159 -1.05 6.83 -11.89
CA GLN A 159 -1.15 5.57 -12.63
C GLN A 159 -1.79 4.49 -11.76
N ASP A 160 -2.91 3.95 -12.20
CA ASP A 160 -3.48 2.76 -11.57
C ASP A 160 -2.58 1.55 -11.83
N MET A 161 -2.26 0.81 -10.77
CA MET A 161 -1.39 -0.37 -10.83
C MET A 161 -1.98 -1.53 -10.04
N ILE A 162 -1.71 -2.74 -10.49
CA ILE A 162 -2.16 -3.97 -9.84
C ILE A 162 -1.03 -4.99 -9.68
N LEU A 163 -1.16 -5.79 -8.65
CA LEU A 163 -0.34 -6.99 -8.44
C LEU A 163 -1.28 -8.16 -8.13
N PRO A 164 -1.32 -9.22 -8.97
CA PRO A 164 -2.07 -10.43 -8.65
C PRO A 164 -1.50 -11.13 -7.42
N ILE A 165 -2.35 -11.41 -6.42
CA ILE A 165 -1.94 -12.08 -5.18
C ILE A 165 -1.21 -13.40 -5.44
N ARG A 166 -1.66 -14.16 -6.44
CA ARG A 166 -1.03 -15.45 -6.81
C ARG A 166 0.44 -15.34 -7.22
N LYS A 167 0.91 -14.16 -7.68
CA LYS A 167 2.34 -13.93 -7.97
C LYS A 167 3.20 -13.94 -6.70
N LEU A 168 2.59 -13.73 -5.54
CA LEU A 168 3.26 -13.78 -4.24
C LEU A 168 3.35 -15.19 -3.67
N ILE A 169 2.53 -16.13 -4.17
CA ILE A 169 2.53 -17.51 -3.76
C ILE A 169 3.65 -18.20 -4.54
N LYS A 170 4.72 -18.62 -3.85
CA LYS A 170 5.75 -19.45 -4.49
C LYS A 170 5.13 -20.78 -4.91
N PRO A 171 5.39 -21.30 -6.11
CA PRO A 171 5.02 -22.66 -6.43
C PRO A 171 5.72 -23.60 -5.44
N LEU A 172 4.94 -24.53 -4.87
CA LEU A 172 5.44 -25.63 -4.05
C LEU A 172 6.33 -26.53 -4.89
#